data_4d94f46c340637f80b1d512b269dd4ae
#
_entry.id   4d94f46c340637f80b1d512b269dd4ae
#
_cell.length_a   1.000
_cell.length_b   1.000
_cell.length_c   1.000
_cell.angle_alpha   90.00
_cell.angle_beta   90.00
_cell.angle_gamma   90.00
#
_symmetry.space_group_name_H-M   'P 1'
#
loop_
_entity.id
_entity.type
_entity.pdbx_description
1 polymer ?
#
loop_
_entity_poly.entity_id
_entity_poly.type
_entity_poly.pdbx_seq_one_letter_code
_entity_poly.pdbx_strand_id
1 'polypeptide(L)'
;MFTQKLGKYIVTNPKQNLVVPEWGGSLSAERSTRTMYLDSEVIPGAFYVECVWFWPTEQKDTSSPEPHTHEWDEVIAFFGTDRNDLHDLGAEIELYIDGEQNLINETFLAFIPAGIVHCPLNILKITKPVFHFAVGQGKKYF
;
A
#
# COMPACT_ATOMS: atom_id res chain seq x y z
N MET A 1 5.12 -19.11 20.35
CA MET A 1 4.89 -19.14 18.89
C MET A 1 5.09 -20.56 18.38
N PHE A 2 4.20 -21.03 17.59
CA PHE A 2 4.37 -22.32 16.93
C PHE A 2 4.69 -22.09 15.45
N THR A 3 5.40 -23.03 14.87
CA THR A 3 5.67 -23.03 13.44
C THR A 3 4.83 -24.12 12.79
N GLN A 4 4.01 -23.73 11.85
CA GLN A 4 3.23 -24.64 11.04
C GLN A 4 3.76 -24.59 9.63
N LYS A 5 4.07 -25.75 9.07
CA LYS A 5 4.48 -25.80 7.68
C LYS A 5 3.25 -25.70 6.79
N LEU A 6 3.16 -24.58 6.11
CA LEU A 6 2.10 -24.35 5.12
C LEU A 6 2.60 -24.74 3.74
N GLY A 7 1.70 -24.74 2.77
CA GLY A 7 2.04 -25.02 1.39
C GLY A 7 3.03 -23.98 0.84
N LYS A 8 3.78 -24.39 -0.17
CA LYS A 8 4.85 -23.55 -0.77
C LYS A 8 4.34 -22.28 -1.44
N TYR A 9 3.03 -22.16 -1.62
CA TYR A 9 2.41 -20.99 -2.23
C TYR A 9 1.75 -20.06 -1.22
N ILE A 10 1.95 -20.27 0.07
CA ILE A 10 1.28 -19.52 1.13
C ILE A 10 2.29 -18.71 1.91
N VAL A 11 2.02 -17.43 2.07
CA VAL A 11 2.85 -16.47 2.83
C VAL A 11 2.03 -15.95 4.00
N THR A 12 2.63 -15.97 5.20
CA THR A 12 1.98 -15.49 6.42
C THR A 12 2.80 -14.41 7.14
N ASN A 13 3.92 -14.00 6.56
CA ASN A 13 4.81 -13.00 7.16
C ASN A 13 5.16 -11.93 6.14
N PRO A 14 5.44 -10.69 6.58
CA PRO A 14 5.97 -9.67 5.70
C PRO A 14 7.42 -9.98 5.34
N LYS A 15 7.88 -9.46 4.21
CA LYS A 15 9.28 -9.55 3.82
C LYS A 15 10.12 -8.73 4.80
N GLN A 16 11.16 -9.35 5.36
CA GLN A 16 12.04 -8.69 6.33
C GLN A 16 12.92 -7.63 5.67
N ASN A 17 13.18 -6.56 6.41
CA ASN A 17 14.13 -5.50 6.03
C ASN A 17 13.83 -4.86 4.67
N LEU A 18 12.57 -4.78 4.30
CA LEU A 18 12.17 -4.17 3.05
C LEU A 18 12.31 -2.65 3.14
N VAL A 19 13.11 -2.10 2.25
CA VAL A 19 13.28 -0.65 2.06
C VAL A 19 12.93 -0.35 0.62
N VAL A 20 12.01 0.59 0.41
CA VAL A 20 11.61 1.03 -0.92
C VAL A 20 12.07 2.47 -1.09
N PRO A 21 13.02 2.75 -1.99
CA PRO A 21 13.58 4.09 -2.15
C PRO A 21 12.53 5.19 -2.39
N GLU A 22 11.48 4.87 -3.16
CA GLU A 22 10.41 5.82 -3.48
C GLU A 22 9.61 6.26 -2.27
N TRP A 23 9.68 5.51 -1.17
CA TRP A 23 9.02 5.89 0.09
C TRP A 23 9.92 6.68 1.03
N GLY A 24 11.14 7.00 0.60
CA GLY A 24 12.12 7.62 1.49
C GLY A 24 12.67 6.67 2.54
N GLY A 25 12.49 5.34 2.34
CA GLY A 25 12.96 4.30 3.25
C GLY A 25 11.87 3.32 3.64
N SER A 26 11.67 3.09 4.92
CA SER A 26 10.64 2.19 5.44
C SER A 26 9.43 2.97 5.96
N LEU A 27 8.29 2.30 6.04
CA LEU A 27 7.09 2.87 6.65
C LEU A 27 7.30 3.05 8.16
N SER A 28 6.74 4.13 8.70
CA SER A 28 6.80 4.40 10.13
C SER A 28 5.99 3.37 10.92
N ALA A 29 6.61 2.72 11.89
CA ALA A 29 5.97 1.72 12.74
C ALA A 29 4.87 2.30 13.63
N GLU A 30 4.93 3.60 13.91
CA GLU A 30 3.91 4.26 14.74
C GLU A 30 2.61 4.48 13.99
N ARG A 31 2.68 4.63 12.68
CA ARG A 31 1.55 4.97 11.82
C ARG A 31 1.04 3.80 11.02
N SER A 32 1.87 2.79 10.82
CA SER A 32 1.56 1.72 9.88
C SER A 32 2.16 0.39 10.31
N THR A 33 1.53 -0.68 9.86
CA THR A 33 2.03 -2.04 10.03
C THR A 33 1.91 -2.77 8.70
N ARG A 34 3.04 -3.10 8.10
CA ARG A 34 3.04 -3.97 6.92
C ARG A 34 2.77 -5.40 7.39
N THR A 35 1.63 -5.95 6.97
CA THR A 35 1.21 -7.27 7.39
C THR A 35 1.74 -8.36 6.47
N MET A 36 1.75 -8.07 5.17
CA MET A 36 2.13 -9.04 4.14
C MET A 36 2.89 -8.35 3.02
N TYR A 37 3.78 -9.11 2.42
CA TYR A 37 4.49 -8.67 1.23
C TYR A 37 4.85 -9.90 0.39
N LEU A 38 4.57 -9.83 -0.89
CA LEU A 38 4.82 -10.91 -1.84
C LEU A 38 5.49 -10.34 -3.08
N ASP A 39 6.51 -11.00 -3.56
CA ASP A 39 7.11 -10.78 -4.87
C ASP A 39 7.81 -12.05 -5.33
N SER A 40 8.50 -11.99 -6.45
CA SER A 40 9.16 -13.18 -7.03
C SER A 40 10.37 -13.68 -6.24
N GLU A 41 10.89 -12.87 -5.30
CA GLU A 41 11.94 -13.32 -4.40
C GLU A 41 11.37 -14.09 -3.20
N VAL A 42 10.11 -13.84 -2.86
CA VAL A 42 9.42 -14.54 -1.76
C VAL A 42 8.91 -15.89 -2.25
N ILE A 43 8.18 -15.87 -3.37
CA ILE A 43 7.71 -17.09 -4.05
C ILE A 43 8.07 -16.97 -5.53
N PRO A 44 8.90 -17.87 -6.07
CA PRO A 44 9.29 -17.80 -7.48
C PRO A 44 8.07 -17.75 -8.40
N GLY A 45 8.07 -16.78 -9.31
CA GLY A 45 6.97 -16.56 -10.25
C GLY A 45 5.84 -15.68 -9.74
N ALA A 46 5.87 -15.27 -8.48
CA ALA A 46 4.85 -14.36 -7.94
C ALA A 46 5.06 -12.95 -8.47
N PHE A 47 3.95 -12.19 -8.49
CA PHE A 47 3.99 -10.76 -8.76
C PHE A 47 3.89 -9.97 -7.45
N TYR A 48 4.01 -8.66 -7.54
CA TYR A 48 4.05 -7.79 -6.37
C TYR A 48 2.67 -7.65 -5.71
N VAL A 49 2.62 -7.88 -4.40
CA VAL A 49 1.47 -7.59 -3.53
C VAL A 49 1.99 -7.08 -2.20
N GLU A 50 1.41 -6.01 -1.71
CA GLU A 50 1.74 -5.44 -0.41
C GLU A 50 0.46 -5.15 0.35
N CYS A 51 0.44 -5.48 1.65
CA CYS A 51 -0.70 -5.23 2.54
C CYS A 51 -0.22 -4.47 3.77
N VAL A 52 -0.84 -3.31 4.02
CA VAL A 52 -0.43 -2.41 5.10
C VAL A 52 -1.66 -1.90 5.85
N TRP A 53 -1.59 -1.94 7.17
CA TRP A 53 -2.56 -1.26 8.02
C TRP A 53 -2.04 0.13 8.36
N PHE A 54 -2.91 1.14 8.31
CA PHE A 54 -2.63 2.48 8.78
C PHE A 54 -3.49 2.78 10.00
N TRP A 55 -2.87 3.34 11.03
CA TRP A 55 -3.48 3.56 12.33
C TRP A 55 -3.89 5.00 12.52
N PRO A 56 -4.94 5.28 13.34
CA PRO A 56 -5.40 6.64 13.57
C PRO A 56 -4.28 7.57 14.04
N THR A 57 -4.23 8.74 13.42
CA THR A 57 -3.29 9.80 13.75
C THR A 57 -3.77 11.13 13.18
N GLU A 58 -3.46 12.21 13.87
CA GLU A 58 -3.71 13.56 13.36
C GLU A 58 -2.52 14.12 12.58
N GLN A 59 -1.38 13.42 12.65
CA GLN A 59 -0.19 13.85 11.93
C GLN A 59 -0.28 13.44 10.47
N LYS A 60 0.10 14.38 9.59
CA LYS A 60 0.22 14.10 8.18
C LYS A 60 1.46 13.25 7.92
N ASP A 61 1.34 12.32 7.01
CA ASP A 61 2.49 11.56 6.55
C ASP A 61 3.18 12.36 5.45
N THR A 62 4.42 12.75 5.71
CA THR A 62 5.24 13.52 4.77
C THR A 62 6.28 12.66 4.05
N SER A 63 6.38 11.38 4.39
CA SER A 63 7.31 10.45 3.76
C SER A 63 6.61 9.66 2.64
N SER A 64 5.91 10.38 1.78
CA SER A 64 5.19 9.77 0.67
C SER A 64 6.14 9.31 -0.43
N PRO A 65 5.72 8.34 -1.25
CA PRO A 65 6.49 7.97 -2.43
C PRO A 65 6.65 9.18 -3.37
N GLU A 66 7.82 9.28 -4.01
CA GLU A 66 8.04 10.28 -5.04
C GLU A 66 7.27 9.91 -6.32
N PRO A 67 6.98 10.90 -7.17
CA PRO A 67 6.38 10.60 -8.48
C PRO A 67 7.26 9.62 -9.26
N HIS A 68 6.64 8.58 -9.79
CA HIS A 68 7.35 7.52 -10.52
C HIS A 68 6.42 6.79 -11.49
N THR A 69 7.02 5.95 -12.31
CA THR A 69 6.29 5.07 -13.23
C THR A 69 6.72 3.63 -13.02
N HIS A 70 5.85 2.71 -13.42
CA HIS A 70 6.21 1.29 -13.53
C HIS A 70 5.99 0.81 -14.95
N GLU A 71 6.65 -0.27 -15.32
CA GLU A 71 6.46 -0.91 -16.63
C GLU A 71 5.27 -1.88 -16.62
N TRP A 72 4.52 -1.93 -15.53
CA TRP A 72 3.39 -2.83 -15.33
C TRP A 72 2.21 -2.06 -14.71
N ASP A 73 1.01 -2.61 -14.90
CA ASP A 73 -0.20 -2.03 -14.34
C ASP A 73 -0.25 -2.26 -12.83
N GLU A 74 -0.78 -1.28 -12.11
CA GLU A 74 -0.88 -1.35 -10.65
C GLU A 74 -2.31 -1.07 -10.19
N VAL A 75 -2.73 -1.75 -9.13
CA VAL A 75 -3.94 -1.40 -8.39
C VAL A 75 -3.51 -0.94 -7.00
N ILE A 76 -4.00 0.22 -6.59
CA ILE A 76 -3.83 0.75 -5.24
C ILE A 76 -5.20 0.79 -4.59
N ALA A 77 -5.30 0.26 -3.38
CA ALA A 77 -6.56 0.14 -2.67
C ALA A 77 -6.44 0.67 -1.25
N PHE A 78 -7.47 1.38 -0.81
CA PHE A 78 -7.63 1.80 0.58
C PHE A 78 -9.06 1.50 1.00
N PHE A 79 -9.20 0.79 2.12
CA PHE A 79 -10.50 0.34 2.61
C PHE A 79 -10.77 0.86 4.01
N GLY A 80 -11.96 1.44 4.19
CA GLY A 80 -12.47 1.77 5.51
C GLY A 80 -12.85 0.51 6.27
N THR A 81 -12.88 0.62 7.62
CA THR A 81 -13.09 -0.52 8.51
C THR A 81 -14.31 -0.36 9.42
N ASP A 82 -15.09 0.69 9.23
CA ASP A 82 -16.35 0.87 9.97
C ASP A 82 -17.40 -0.04 9.37
N ARG A 83 -17.79 -1.09 10.12
CA ARG A 83 -18.75 -2.07 9.61
C ARG A 83 -20.13 -1.47 9.36
N ASN A 84 -20.42 -0.31 9.92
CA ASN A 84 -21.70 0.37 9.70
C ASN A 84 -21.69 1.22 8.43
N ASP A 85 -20.51 1.57 7.91
CA ASP A 85 -20.36 2.31 6.67
C ASP A 85 -18.95 2.02 6.08
N LEU A 86 -18.85 0.95 5.30
CA LEU A 86 -17.57 0.53 4.72
C LEU A 86 -17.10 1.46 3.59
N HIS A 87 -17.96 2.33 3.08
CA HIS A 87 -17.56 3.33 2.08
C HIS A 87 -16.87 4.54 2.72
N ASP A 88 -17.13 4.81 4.00
CA ASP A 88 -16.38 5.84 4.72
C ASP A 88 -14.96 5.33 4.97
N LEU A 89 -13.98 5.99 4.38
CA LEU A 89 -12.59 5.57 4.54
C LEU A 89 -12.09 5.77 5.97
N GLY A 90 -12.61 6.76 6.68
CA GLY A 90 -12.08 7.14 7.99
C GLY A 90 -10.71 7.79 7.88
N ALA A 91 -10.37 8.33 6.73
CA ALA A 91 -9.10 8.98 6.44
C ALA A 91 -9.24 9.90 5.24
N GLU A 92 -8.25 10.76 5.05
CA GLU A 92 -8.13 11.57 3.84
C GLU A 92 -6.82 11.19 3.14
N ILE A 93 -6.93 10.78 1.89
CA ILE A 93 -5.80 10.40 1.04
C ILE A 93 -5.68 11.40 -0.10
N GLU A 94 -4.46 11.85 -0.37
CA GLU A 94 -4.15 12.66 -1.53
C GLU A 94 -3.27 11.82 -2.46
N LEU A 95 -3.80 11.50 -3.63
CA LEU A 95 -3.07 10.70 -4.62
C LEU A 95 -2.99 11.46 -5.94
N TYR A 96 -1.77 11.68 -6.40
CA TYR A 96 -1.52 12.28 -7.71
C TYR A 96 -1.40 11.17 -8.76
N ILE A 97 -2.17 11.32 -9.83
CA ILE A 97 -2.13 10.42 -10.98
C ILE A 97 -2.02 11.29 -12.23
N ASP A 98 -1.00 11.08 -13.03
CA ASP A 98 -0.72 11.84 -14.24
C ASP A 98 -0.69 13.36 -13.96
N GLY A 99 -0.13 13.72 -12.81
CA GLY A 99 -0.03 15.12 -12.37
C GLY A 99 -1.32 15.71 -11.80
N GLU A 100 -2.41 14.96 -11.80
CA GLU A 100 -3.69 15.43 -11.32
C GLU A 100 -3.90 15.02 -9.86
N GLN A 101 -4.28 16.00 -9.02
CA GLN A 101 -4.53 15.78 -7.61
C GLN A 101 -5.91 15.14 -7.39
N ASN A 102 -5.94 14.07 -6.61
CA ASN A 102 -7.18 13.44 -6.17
C ASN A 102 -7.22 13.42 -4.65
N LEU A 103 -8.23 14.04 -4.07
CA LEU A 103 -8.48 14.02 -2.62
C LEU A 103 -9.62 13.03 -2.36
N ILE A 104 -9.35 12.00 -1.58
CA ILE A 104 -10.24 10.85 -1.44
C ILE A 104 -10.49 10.57 0.03
N ASN A 105 -11.76 10.51 0.43
CA ASN A 105 -12.18 10.16 1.78
C ASN A 105 -13.14 8.97 1.80
N GLU A 106 -13.22 8.24 0.71
CA GLU A 106 -14.04 7.04 0.57
C GLU A 106 -13.15 5.84 0.26
N THR A 107 -13.64 4.64 0.59
CA THR A 107 -13.01 3.39 0.15
C THR A 107 -12.87 3.40 -1.36
N PHE A 108 -11.68 3.07 -1.88
CA PHE A 108 -11.43 3.17 -3.32
C PHE A 108 -10.42 2.15 -3.83
N LEU A 109 -10.53 1.91 -5.12
CA LEU A 109 -9.50 1.25 -5.93
C LEU A 109 -9.03 2.25 -6.98
N ALA A 110 -7.73 2.39 -7.14
CA ALA A 110 -7.15 3.15 -8.22
C ALA A 110 -6.41 2.20 -9.15
N PHE A 111 -6.69 2.30 -10.44
CA PHE A 111 -5.96 1.55 -11.46
C PHE A 111 -4.96 2.48 -12.14
N ILE A 112 -3.69 2.13 -12.09
CA ILE A 112 -2.61 2.91 -12.68
C ILE A 112 -2.04 2.11 -13.85
N PRO A 113 -2.31 2.51 -15.10
CA PRO A 113 -1.71 1.83 -16.24
C PRO A 113 -0.19 1.95 -16.25
N ALA A 114 0.48 0.96 -16.82
CA ALA A 114 1.92 1.02 -17.04
C ALA A 114 2.32 2.32 -17.74
N GLY A 115 3.39 2.95 -17.28
CA GLY A 115 3.93 4.18 -17.87
C GLY A 115 3.28 5.47 -17.40
N ILE A 116 2.19 5.41 -16.63
CA ILE A 116 1.55 6.61 -16.09
C ILE A 116 2.25 7.04 -14.80
N VAL A 117 2.67 8.30 -14.76
CA VAL A 117 3.29 8.88 -13.56
C VAL A 117 2.24 8.95 -12.45
N HIS A 118 2.61 8.47 -11.28
CA HIS A 118 1.73 8.53 -10.11
C HIS A 118 2.54 8.78 -8.84
N CYS A 119 1.85 9.18 -7.79
CA CYS A 119 2.40 9.70 -6.54
C CYS A 119 2.84 11.16 -6.70
N PRO A 120 3.03 11.91 -5.62
CA PRO A 120 3.00 11.42 -4.23
C PRO A 120 1.64 10.88 -3.81
N LEU A 121 1.67 9.99 -2.84
CA LEU A 121 0.50 9.50 -2.11
C LEU A 121 0.67 9.94 -0.67
N ASN A 122 -0.11 10.91 -0.26
CA ASN A 122 -0.04 11.47 1.08
C ASN A 122 -1.25 11.06 1.90
N ILE A 123 -1.00 10.66 3.14
CA ILE A 123 -2.06 10.36 4.08
C ILE A 123 -2.20 11.59 4.98
N LEU A 124 -3.27 12.36 4.77
CA LEU A 124 -3.45 13.65 5.42
C LEU A 124 -4.00 13.51 6.83
N LYS A 125 -4.86 12.51 7.04
CA LYS A 125 -5.52 12.29 8.34
C LYS A 125 -6.07 10.87 8.38
N ILE A 126 -6.02 10.25 9.55
CA ILE A 126 -6.62 8.94 9.78
C ILE A 126 -7.40 9.00 11.09
N THR A 127 -8.72 8.77 11.05
CA THR A 127 -9.58 8.76 12.23
C THR A 127 -9.95 7.35 12.67
N LYS A 128 -9.92 6.39 11.75
CA LYS A 128 -10.20 4.97 12.00
C LYS A 128 -9.15 4.14 11.29
N PRO A 129 -8.88 2.91 11.73
CA PRO A 129 -7.91 2.06 11.03
C PRO A 129 -8.29 1.92 9.56
N VAL A 130 -7.29 1.95 8.70
CA VAL A 130 -7.46 1.82 7.25
C VAL A 130 -6.62 0.66 6.75
N PHE A 131 -7.21 -0.18 5.91
CA PHE A 131 -6.47 -1.25 5.25
C PHE A 131 -6.09 -0.82 3.84
N HIS A 132 -4.82 -0.99 3.53
CA HIS A 132 -4.26 -0.65 2.23
C HIS A 132 -3.62 -1.88 1.59
N PHE A 133 -3.86 -2.08 0.29
CA PHE A 133 -3.01 -2.98 -0.46
C PHE A 133 -2.66 -2.36 -1.80
N ALA A 134 -1.53 -2.79 -2.34
CA ALA A 134 -1.12 -2.49 -3.70
C ALA A 134 -0.75 -3.80 -4.38
N VAL A 135 -1.12 -3.92 -5.65
CA VAL A 135 -0.86 -5.11 -6.47
C VAL A 135 -0.33 -4.65 -7.80
N GLY A 136 0.77 -5.25 -8.25
CA GLY A 136 1.32 -4.95 -9.56
C GLY A 136 1.77 -6.22 -10.25
N GLN A 137 1.73 -6.21 -11.58
CA GLN A 137 2.08 -7.39 -12.38
C GLN A 137 3.59 -7.62 -12.49
N GLY A 138 4.39 -6.70 -11.96
CA GLY A 138 5.84 -6.85 -11.95
C GLY A 138 6.32 -7.88 -10.95
N LYS A 139 7.51 -8.40 -11.17
CA LYS A 139 8.11 -9.42 -10.29
C LYS A 139 8.50 -8.84 -8.94
N LYS A 140 8.80 -7.56 -8.90
CA LYS A 140 9.14 -6.79 -7.72
C LYS A 140 8.53 -5.41 -7.83
N TYR A 141 8.45 -4.69 -6.71
CA TYR A 141 8.02 -3.30 -6.73
C TYR A 141 9.00 -2.42 -7.52
N PHE A 142 10.30 -2.69 -7.35
CA PHE A 142 11.36 -1.90 -7.97
C PHE A 142 12.51 -2.77 -8.46
#